data_fe573a181cdb671ccaab86fea72b7023
#
_entry.id   fe573a181cdb671ccaab86fea72b7023
#
_cell.length_a   1.000
_cell.length_b   1.000
_cell.length_c   1.000
_cell.angle_alpha   90.00
_cell.angle_beta   90.00
_cell.angle_gamma   90.00
#
_symmetry.space_group_name_H-M   'P 1'
#
loop_
_entity.id
_entity.type
_entity.pdbx_description
1 polymer ?
#
loop_
_entity_poly.entity_id
_entity_poly.type
_entity_poly.pdbx_seq_one_letter_code
_entity_poly.pdbx_strand_id
1 'polypeptide(L)'
;MKQPPETLKEPRKHGNMEFPCAFYDSICTITSVSHHWHEEMEILYIEGSGYSVEVDTHDVTTEEPSFYFLNQEQLHSMKLSADCLEYAMLFRPDMLSFSSYDLTQQQLLLPLLGQKLLFPSRIPLASPAGQELKTSLLR
;
A
#
# COMPACT_ATOMS: atom_id res chain seq x y z
N MET A 1 14.86 -8.82 6.62
CA MET A 1 13.85 -8.15 7.47
C MET A 1 13.12 -9.22 8.29
N LYS A 2 12.97 -8.99 9.58
CA LYS A 2 12.29 -9.95 10.45
C LYS A 2 10.77 -9.88 10.18
N GLN A 3 10.15 -11.03 9.93
CA GLN A 3 8.71 -11.12 9.71
C GLN A 3 7.95 -10.67 10.97
N PRO A 4 6.88 -9.86 10.82
CA PRO A 4 6.02 -9.49 11.94
C PRO A 4 5.31 -10.70 12.57
N PRO A 5 4.77 -10.56 13.80
CA PRO A 5 4.08 -11.66 14.47
C PRO A 5 2.94 -12.24 13.64
N GLU A 6 2.87 -13.57 13.53
CA GLU A 6 1.83 -14.27 12.78
C GLU A 6 0.43 -13.97 13.31
N THR A 7 0.31 -13.68 14.60
CA THR A 7 -0.97 -13.31 15.22
C THR A 7 -1.58 -12.03 14.69
N LEU A 8 -0.76 -11.17 14.07
CA LEU A 8 -1.19 -9.92 13.45
C LEU A 8 -1.40 -10.04 11.95
N LYS A 9 -1.23 -11.22 11.38
CA LYS A 9 -1.52 -11.44 9.96
C LYS A 9 -3.01 -11.31 9.69
N GLU A 10 -3.38 -10.49 8.71
CA GLU A 10 -4.76 -10.37 8.29
C GLU A 10 -5.23 -11.70 7.67
N PRO A 11 -6.33 -12.29 8.15
CA PRO A 11 -6.83 -13.55 7.60
C PRO A 11 -7.51 -13.38 6.24
N ARG A 12 -7.94 -12.15 5.92
CA ARG A 12 -8.62 -11.86 4.67
C ARG A 12 -7.65 -11.83 3.50
N LYS A 13 -8.00 -12.49 2.40
CA LYS A 13 -7.30 -12.36 1.13
C LYS A 13 -8.03 -11.36 0.24
N HIS A 14 -7.26 -10.54 -0.46
CA HIS A 14 -7.80 -9.52 -1.36
C HIS A 14 -7.73 -9.99 -2.80
N GLY A 15 -8.86 -9.84 -3.51
CA GLY A 15 -9.00 -10.40 -4.85
C GLY A 15 -9.24 -11.91 -4.81
N ASN A 16 -8.94 -12.59 -5.91
CA ASN A 16 -9.07 -14.04 -6.05
C ASN A 16 -7.87 -14.64 -6.78
N MET A 17 -7.86 -15.95 -7.00
CA MET A 17 -6.72 -16.62 -7.63
C MET A 17 -6.47 -16.21 -9.07
N GLU A 18 -7.52 -15.86 -9.80
CA GLU A 18 -7.40 -15.42 -11.19
C GLU A 18 -7.00 -13.94 -11.29
N PHE A 19 -7.46 -13.13 -10.33
CA PHE A 19 -7.16 -11.71 -10.25
C PHE A 19 -6.89 -11.33 -8.79
N PRO A 20 -5.65 -11.49 -8.31
CA PRO A 20 -5.30 -11.22 -6.92
C PRO A 20 -5.07 -9.70 -6.68
N CYS A 21 -6.10 -8.92 -6.93
CA CYS A 21 -6.11 -7.47 -6.77
C CYS A 21 -7.49 -7.02 -6.30
N ALA A 22 -7.53 -6.03 -5.42
CA ALA A 22 -8.78 -5.45 -4.92
C ALA A 22 -8.65 -3.94 -4.79
N PHE A 23 -9.75 -3.24 -5.01
CA PHE A 23 -9.85 -1.79 -4.88
C PHE A 23 -10.90 -1.45 -3.83
N TYR A 24 -10.57 -0.49 -2.97
CA TYR A 24 -11.47 0.00 -1.93
C TYR A 24 -11.50 1.51 -1.96
N ASP A 25 -12.65 2.08 -1.61
CA ASP A 25 -12.79 3.51 -1.36
C ASP A 25 -13.50 3.75 -0.03
N SER A 26 -13.17 4.83 0.62
CA SER A 26 -13.82 5.27 1.85
C SER A 26 -13.99 6.78 1.79
N ILE A 27 -15.24 7.23 1.75
CA ILE A 27 -15.60 8.63 1.71
C ILE A 27 -16.39 8.97 2.97
N CYS A 28 -15.91 9.95 3.72
CA CYS A 28 -16.60 10.49 4.89
C CYS A 28 -16.95 9.42 5.94
N THR A 29 -16.12 8.41 6.12
CA THR A 29 -16.31 7.33 7.08
C THR A 29 -15.19 7.35 8.12
N ILE A 30 -15.55 7.25 9.39
CA ILE A 30 -14.57 7.05 10.46
C ILE A 30 -14.15 5.59 10.45
N THR A 31 -12.90 5.35 10.20
CA THR A 31 -12.35 3.99 10.12
C THR A 31 -11.08 3.90 10.96
N SER A 32 -10.98 2.82 11.71
CA SER A 32 -9.76 2.48 12.44
C SER A 32 -9.35 1.06 12.06
N VAL A 33 -8.14 0.92 11.53
CA VAL A 33 -7.57 -0.36 11.15
C VAL A 33 -6.41 -0.63 12.10
N SER A 34 -6.55 -1.65 12.93
CA SER A 34 -5.53 -2.05 13.91
C SER A 34 -4.27 -2.56 13.23
N HIS A 35 -3.16 -2.59 13.96
CA HIS A 35 -1.91 -3.14 13.48
C HIS A 35 -2.10 -4.54 12.90
N HIS A 36 -1.73 -4.70 11.62
CA HIS A 36 -1.81 -5.96 10.91
C HIS A 36 -0.79 -5.97 9.77
N TRP A 37 -0.62 -7.13 9.15
CA TRP A 37 0.18 -7.27 7.95
C TRP A 37 -0.45 -8.30 7.01
N HIS A 38 -0.10 -8.23 5.75
CA HIS A 38 -0.56 -9.16 4.73
C HIS A 38 0.52 -9.37 3.66
N GLU A 39 0.32 -10.38 2.82
CA GLU A 39 1.26 -10.73 1.75
C GLU A 39 1.11 -9.83 0.54
N GLU A 40 -0.02 -9.18 0.38
CA GLU A 40 -0.27 -8.22 -0.69
C GLU A 40 0.52 -6.93 -0.44
N MET A 41 0.90 -6.27 -1.52
CA MET A 41 1.29 -4.86 -1.47
C MET A 41 0.04 -3.99 -1.47
N GLU A 42 0.13 -2.84 -0.85
CA GLU A 42 -0.97 -1.90 -0.78
C GLU A 42 -0.52 -0.50 -1.16
N ILE A 43 -1.31 0.14 -2.00
CA ILE A 43 -1.14 1.56 -2.32
C ILE A 43 -2.36 2.28 -1.78
N LEU A 44 -2.13 3.17 -0.82
CA LEU A 44 -3.16 4.04 -0.24
C LEU A 44 -3.01 5.43 -0.81
N TYR A 45 -4.12 6.07 -1.15
CA TYR A 45 -4.17 7.50 -1.35
C TYR A 45 -5.07 8.10 -0.28
N ILE A 46 -4.56 9.06 0.46
CA ILE A 46 -5.32 9.73 1.52
C ILE A 46 -5.17 11.24 1.37
N GLU A 47 -6.31 11.93 1.43
CA GLU A 47 -6.37 13.37 1.57
C GLU A 47 -7.38 13.75 2.65
N GLY A 48 -7.18 14.91 3.25
CA GLY A 48 -8.01 15.40 4.35
C GLY A 48 -7.21 15.64 5.61
N SER A 49 -7.90 15.81 6.74
CA SER A 49 -7.29 16.13 8.02
C SER A 49 -7.69 15.14 9.09
N GLY A 50 -6.84 15.01 10.12
CA GLY A 50 -7.16 14.19 11.28
C GLY A 50 -7.02 12.69 11.06
N TYR A 51 -6.25 12.27 10.08
CA TYR A 51 -5.91 10.85 9.90
C TYR A 51 -4.49 10.54 10.39
N SER A 52 -4.20 9.28 10.60
CA SER A 52 -2.85 8.81 10.90
C SER A 52 -2.56 7.47 10.23
N VAL A 53 -1.33 7.30 9.78
CA VAL A 53 -0.80 6.05 9.21
C VAL A 53 0.50 5.72 9.91
N GLU A 54 0.60 4.49 10.41
CA GLU A 54 1.83 3.96 10.99
C GLU A 54 2.33 2.79 10.16
N VAL A 55 3.62 2.78 9.91
CA VAL A 55 4.33 1.71 9.20
C VAL A 55 5.51 1.27 10.05
N ASP A 56 5.59 -0.01 10.38
CA ASP A 56 6.63 -0.57 11.24
C ASP A 56 6.77 0.22 12.56
N THR A 57 5.64 0.57 13.16
CA THR A 57 5.53 1.36 14.41
C THR A 57 5.99 2.82 14.32
N HIS A 58 6.26 3.32 13.12
CA HIS A 58 6.61 4.72 12.89
C HIS A 58 5.44 5.46 12.25
N ASP A 59 5.13 6.64 12.77
CA ASP A 59 4.15 7.54 12.17
C ASP A 59 4.73 8.14 10.90
N VAL A 60 4.07 7.89 9.76
CA VAL A 60 4.46 8.43 8.46
C VAL A 60 3.45 9.45 7.94
N THR A 61 2.53 9.88 8.78
CA THR A 61 1.44 10.79 8.43
C THR A 61 1.96 12.15 7.99
N THR A 62 1.25 12.77 7.06
CA THR A 62 1.43 14.17 6.66
C THR A 62 0.08 14.83 6.44
N GLU A 63 0.01 16.15 6.56
CA GLU A 63 -1.19 16.92 6.24
C GLU A 63 -1.38 17.11 4.73
N GLU A 64 -0.34 16.88 3.94
CA GLU A 64 -0.43 16.95 2.49
C GLU A 64 -1.10 15.71 1.91
N PRO A 65 -1.94 15.83 0.86
CA PRO A 65 -2.41 14.66 0.12
C PRO A 65 -1.24 13.80 -0.34
N SER A 66 -1.30 12.51 -0.05
CA SER A 66 -0.16 11.63 -0.28
C SER A 66 -0.59 10.21 -0.64
N PHE A 67 0.28 9.55 -1.39
CA PHE A 67 0.24 8.09 -1.53
C PHE A 67 1.11 7.46 -0.46
N TYR A 68 0.60 6.37 0.13
CA TYR A 68 1.32 5.55 1.09
C TYR A 68 1.49 4.16 0.50
N PHE A 69 2.71 3.64 0.56
CA PHE A 69 3.02 2.31 0.07
C PHE A 69 3.29 1.39 1.25
N LEU A 70 2.53 0.32 1.31
CA LEU A 70 2.72 -0.74 2.29
C LEU A 70 3.31 -1.93 1.55
N ASN A 71 4.58 -2.21 1.84
CA ASN A 71 5.27 -3.33 1.22
C ASN A 71 4.77 -4.66 1.78
N GLN A 72 5.07 -5.75 1.11
CA GLN A 72 4.71 -7.09 1.57
C GLN A 72 5.18 -7.32 3.00
N GLU A 73 4.33 -7.92 3.81
CA GLU A 73 4.63 -8.32 5.20
C GLU A 73 5.02 -7.15 6.11
N GLN A 74 4.71 -5.93 5.71
CA GLN A 74 5.02 -4.74 6.50
C GLN A 74 3.87 -4.45 7.48
N LEU A 75 4.20 -4.38 8.77
CA LEU A 75 3.22 -4.08 9.81
C LEU A 75 2.74 -2.64 9.68
N HIS A 76 1.43 -2.46 9.67
CA HIS A 76 0.84 -1.12 9.51
C HIS A 76 -0.51 -1.00 10.22
N SER A 77 -0.88 0.24 10.48
CA SER A 77 -2.20 0.60 11.02
C SER A 77 -2.61 1.96 10.48
N MET A 78 -3.89 2.26 10.51
CA MET A 78 -4.37 3.59 10.15
C MET A 78 -5.64 3.96 10.91
N LYS A 79 -5.84 5.27 11.05
CA LYS A 79 -7.08 5.85 11.56
C LYS A 79 -7.51 6.94 10.59
N LEU A 80 -8.75 6.88 10.14
CA LEU A 80 -9.33 7.88 9.23
C LEU A 80 -10.43 8.62 9.95
N SER A 81 -10.48 9.93 9.78
CA SER A 81 -11.58 10.76 10.24
C SER A 81 -12.67 10.88 9.18
N ALA A 82 -13.82 11.46 9.56
CA ALA A 82 -14.92 11.70 8.62
C ALA A 82 -14.57 12.69 7.49
N ASP A 83 -13.52 13.50 7.66
CA ASP A 83 -13.09 14.50 6.69
C ASP A 83 -12.09 13.95 5.67
N CYS A 84 -11.78 12.65 5.73
CA CYS A 84 -10.79 12.04 4.87
C CYS A 84 -11.42 11.34 3.68
N LEU A 85 -10.73 11.41 2.56
CA LEU A 85 -10.96 10.60 1.38
C LEU A 85 -9.84 9.58 1.29
N GLU A 86 -10.18 8.30 1.13
CA GLU A 86 -9.22 7.23 0.97
C GLU A 86 -9.54 6.37 -0.24
N TYR A 87 -8.50 6.05 -1.00
CA TYR A 87 -8.53 4.98 -2.01
C TYR A 87 -7.43 3.99 -1.68
N ALA A 88 -7.74 2.70 -1.78
CA ALA A 88 -6.78 1.64 -1.54
C ALA A 88 -6.78 0.64 -2.69
N MET A 89 -5.60 0.22 -3.10
CA MET A 89 -5.41 -0.88 -4.02
C MET A 89 -4.48 -1.90 -3.37
N LEU A 90 -4.97 -3.11 -3.20
CA LEU A 90 -4.19 -4.23 -2.69
C LEU A 90 -3.99 -5.25 -3.80
N PHE A 91 -2.75 -5.69 -3.98
CA PHE A 91 -2.43 -6.66 -5.03
C PHE A 91 -1.25 -7.54 -4.63
N ARG A 92 -1.25 -8.76 -5.15
CA ARG A 92 -0.08 -9.63 -5.03
C ARG A 92 0.93 -9.21 -6.10
N PRO A 93 2.15 -8.84 -5.71
CA PRO A 93 3.13 -8.36 -6.69
C PRO A 93 3.56 -9.43 -7.68
N ASP A 94 3.43 -10.72 -7.35
CA ASP A 94 3.73 -11.81 -8.29
C ASP A 94 2.80 -11.85 -9.50
N MET A 95 1.61 -11.19 -9.44
CA MET A 95 0.74 -11.04 -10.60
C MET A 95 1.37 -10.22 -11.72
N LEU A 96 2.38 -9.41 -11.40
CA LEU A 96 3.11 -8.61 -12.37
C LEU A 96 4.27 -9.36 -13.02
N SER A 97 4.54 -10.59 -12.58
CA SER A 97 5.61 -11.42 -13.13
C SER A 97 5.29 -11.89 -14.54
N PHE A 98 6.28 -11.84 -15.40
CA PHE A 98 6.15 -12.30 -16.78
C PHE A 98 7.41 -13.06 -17.21
N SER A 99 8.12 -12.66 -18.23
CA SER A 99 9.27 -13.40 -18.72
C SER A 99 10.50 -13.25 -17.84
N SER A 100 11.15 -14.37 -17.46
CA SER A 100 12.43 -14.37 -16.74
C SER A 100 13.59 -13.75 -17.52
N TYR A 101 13.44 -13.58 -18.82
CA TYR A 101 14.44 -12.94 -19.68
C TYR A 101 14.23 -11.43 -19.82
N ASP A 102 13.14 -10.90 -19.29
CA ASP A 102 12.86 -9.48 -19.35
C ASP A 102 13.67 -8.72 -18.29
N LEU A 103 14.27 -7.59 -18.67
CA LEU A 103 15.09 -6.79 -17.77
C LEU A 103 14.28 -6.17 -16.62
N THR A 104 13.05 -5.74 -16.88
CA THR A 104 12.17 -5.20 -15.85
C THR A 104 11.86 -6.27 -14.81
N GLN A 105 11.60 -7.50 -15.25
CA GLN A 105 11.39 -8.64 -14.38
C GLN A 105 12.60 -8.84 -13.45
N GLN A 106 13.81 -8.83 -14.02
CA GLN A 106 15.04 -9.11 -13.28
C GLN A 106 15.47 -7.96 -12.37
N GLN A 107 15.37 -6.72 -12.85
CA GLN A 107 15.91 -5.55 -12.16
C GLN A 107 14.92 -4.91 -11.19
N LEU A 108 13.63 -5.12 -11.35
CA LEU A 108 12.59 -4.50 -10.55
C LEU A 108 11.71 -5.54 -9.85
N LEU A 109 11.03 -6.39 -10.61
CA LEU A 109 10.01 -7.27 -10.03
C LEU A 109 10.59 -8.35 -9.12
N LEU A 110 11.66 -9.03 -9.51
CA LEU A 110 12.29 -10.04 -8.66
C LEU A 110 12.85 -9.46 -7.37
N PRO A 111 13.56 -8.31 -7.38
CA PRO A 111 13.96 -7.66 -6.13
C PRO A 111 12.79 -7.23 -5.23
N LEU A 112 11.67 -6.78 -5.81
CA LEU A 112 10.45 -6.47 -5.04
C LEU A 112 9.87 -7.72 -4.39
N LEU A 113 9.73 -8.79 -5.15
CA LEU A 113 9.22 -10.08 -4.64
C LEU A 113 10.12 -10.66 -3.55
N GLY A 114 11.43 -10.48 -3.69
CA GLY A 114 12.41 -10.92 -2.70
C GLY A 114 12.61 -9.96 -1.53
N GLN A 115 11.84 -8.88 -1.47
CA GLN A 115 11.94 -7.85 -0.43
C GLN A 115 13.33 -7.20 -0.33
N LYS A 116 14.09 -7.23 -1.42
CA LYS A 116 15.39 -6.56 -1.53
C LYS A 116 15.25 -5.12 -2.01
N LEU A 117 14.14 -4.81 -2.65
CA LEU A 117 13.76 -3.48 -3.10
C LEU A 117 12.39 -3.16 -2.48
N LEU A 118 12.29 -2.03 -1.83
CA LEU A 118 11.07 -1.59 -1.17
C LEU A 118 10.62 -0.25 -1.75
N PHE A 119 9.30 -0.07 -1.82
CA PHE A 119 8.76 1.26 -2.09
C PHE A 119 8.92 2.17 -0.87
N PRO A 120 9.13 3.47 -1.08
CA PRO A 120 9.10 4.42 0.03
C PRO A 120 7.71 4.44 0.69
N SER A 121 7.66 4.66 2.00
CA SER A 121 6.39 4.62 2.73
C SER A 121 5.42 5.72 2.29
N ARG A 122 5.90 6.86 1.80
CA ARG A 122 5.06 7.99 1.43
C ARG A 122 5.59 8.71 0.20
N ILE A 123 4.68 9.05 -0.71
CA ILE A 123 4.96 9.89 -1.87
C ILE A 123 3.93 11.03 -1.89
N PRO A 124 4.33 12.29 -1.70
CA PRO A 124 3.40 13.42 -1.74
C PRO A 124 2.74 13.55 -3.11
N LEU A 125 1.44 13.88 -3.12
CA LEU A 125 0.71 14.10 -4.37
C LEU A 125 1.36 15.19 -5.23
N ALA A 126 1.90 16.24 -4.62
CA ALA A 126 2.53 17.35 -5.32
C ALA A 126 3.86 17.01 -5.97
N SER A 127 4.48 15.87 -5.62
CA SER A 127 5.73 15.44 -6.23
C SER A 127 5.51 14.96 -7.67
N PRO A 128 6.57 14.92 -8.53
CA PRO A 128 6.43 14.36 -9.88
C PRO A 128 5.91 12.93 -9.90
N ALA A 129 6.42 12.08 -9.03
CA ALA A 129 5.93 10.69 -8.90
C ALA A 129 4.47 10.65 -8.44
N GLY A 130 4.08 11.52 -7.51
CA GLY A 130 2.70 11.63 -7.05
C GLY A 130 1.74 12.02 -8.17
N GLN A 131 2.14 12.91 -9.05
CA GLN A 131 1.31 13.31 -10.20
C GLN A 131 1.15 12.19 -11.22
N GLU A 132 2.18 11.38 -11.45
CA GLU A 132 2.08 10.20 -12.30
C GLU A 132 1.16 9.15 -11.69
N LEU A 133 1.27 8.89 -10.39
CA LEU A 133 0.38 7.98 -9.68
C LEU A 133 -1.07 8.44 -9.74
N LYS A 134 -1.32 9.74 -9.56
CA LYS A 134 -2.66 10.32 -9.70
C LYS A 134 -3.25 10.01 -11.08
N THR A 135 -2.50 10.25 -12.14
CA THR A 135 -2.94 10.00 -13.50
C THR A 135 -3.24 8.52 -13.74
N SER A 136 -2.46 7.63 -13.15
CA SER A 136 -2.59 6.19 -13.36
C SER A 136 -3.66 5.54 -12.48
N LEU A 137 -3.82 5.99 -11.24
CA LEU A 137 -4.64 5.31 -10.23
C LEU A 137 -5.95 6.02 -9.90
N LEU A 138 -6.03 7.34 -10.05
CA LEU A 138 -7.17 8.13 -9.59
C LEU A 138 -8.03 8.68 -10.74
N ARG A 139 -8.07 7.98 -11.84
CA ARG A 139 -8.95 8.37 -12.95
C ARG A 139 -10.41 8.06 -12.67
#